data_18cc6f17fc63aa42eacb9e3e90c25d03
#
_entry.id   18cc6f17fc63aa42eacb9e3e90c25d03
#
_cell.length_a   1.000
_cell.length_b   1.000
_cell.length_c   1.000
_cell.angle_alpha   90.00
_cell.angle_beta   90.00
_cell.angle_gamma   90.00
#
_symmetry.space_group_name_H-M   'P 1'
#
loop_
_entity.id
_entity.type
_entity.pdbx_description
1 polymer ?
#
loop_
_entity_poly.entity_id
_entity_poly.type
_entity_poly.pdbx_seq_one_letter_code
_entity_poly.pdbx_strand_id
1 'polypeptide(L)'
;EEGITFSEGLTPESIELDQCEHAKSIKFSIKELDEEGSWQKIGETELPARAVLVAAGTQPNTVLAREDTKNFKLHGRYFASCDESGDPVEPAYGNPKPESPMVLLSRCNDGRFISFFGDLHPSYSGNVVKAMSSAKQGYPVVSRVLSRQSPISIEENSQFFSGINARLRPTV
;
A
#
# COMPACT_ATOMS: atom_id res chain seq x y z
N GLU A 1 31.28 -6.98 11.85
CA GLU A 1 30.27 -8.04 11.74
C GLU A 1 29.61 -8.19 13.11
N GLU A 2 28.32 -7.91 13.19
CA GLU A 2 27.62 -7.66 14.47
C GLU A 2 27.00 -8.93 15.06
N GLY A 3 27.39 -10.12 14.57
CA GLY A 3 26.90 -11.39 15.11
C GLY A 3 25.41 -11.68 14.81
N ILE A 4 24.83 -11.05 13.78
CA ILE A 4 23.46 -11.30 13.35
C ILE A 4 23.41 -12.60 12.57
N THR A 5 22.51 -13.50 12.96
CA THR A 5 22.27 -14.77 12.27
C THR A 5 21.01 -14.66 11.43
N PHE A 6 21.08 -15.13 10.19
CA PHE A 6 19.94 -15.25 9.29
C PHE A 6 19.49 -16.72 9.23
N SER A 7 18.19 -16.94 9.32
CA SER A 7 17.58 -18.26 9.18
C SER A 7 16.43 -18.18 8.19
N GLU A 8 16.56 -18.89 7.08
CA GLU A 8 15.57 -18.92 6.01
C GLU A 8 14.61 -20.11 6.16
N GLY A 9 13.48 -20.09 5.48
CA GLY A 9 12.50 -21.19 5.48
C GLY A 9 11.74 -21.36 6.80
N LEU A 10 11.84 -20.39 7.72
CA LEU A 10 11.15 -20.43 9.01
C LEU A 10 9.84 -19.63 8.96
N THR A 11 8.75 -20.29 9.33
CA THR A 11 7.43 -19.64 9.52
C THR A 11 7.10 -19.59 11.01
N PRO A 12 6.90 -18.40 11.61
CA PRO A 12 6.58 -18.30 13.04
C PRO A 12 5.21 -18.90 13.33
N GLU A 13 5.09 -19.67 14.41
CA GLU A 13 3.84 -20.31 14.85
C GLU A 13 3.37 -19.75 16.19
N SER A 14 4.23 -19.71 17.21
CA SER A 14 3.86 -19.22 18.55
C SER A 14 5.05 -18.59 19.26
N ILE A 15 4.74 -17.72 20.23
CA ILE A 15 5.70 -17.21 21.20
C ILE A 15 5.42 -17.93 22.53
N GLU A 16 6.45 -18.58 23.06
CA GLU A 16 6.39 -19.19 24.38
C GLU A 16 6.77 -18.17 25.46
N LEU A 17 6.03 -18.17 26.56
CA LEU A 17 6.23 -17.27 27.67
C LEU A 17 6.90 -17.99 28.85
N ASP A 18 7.64 -17.27 29.67
CA ASP A 18 8.15 -17.74 30.96
C ASP A 18 7.09 -17.60 32.06
N GLN A 19 7.46 -17.97 33.31
CA GLN A 19 6.57 -17.91 34.46
C GLN A 19 6.12 -16.48 34.84
N CYS A 20 6.79 -15.47 34.32
CA CYS A 20 6.49 -14.06 34.53
C CYS A 20 5.78 -13.43 33.33
N GLU A 21 5.28 -14.23 32.39
CA GLU A 21 4.63 -13.81 31.15
C GLU A 21 5.55 -13.00 30.18
N HIS A 22 6.88 -13.14 30.31
CA HIS A 22 7.82 -12.57 29.38
C HIS A 22 8.14 -13.55 28.26
N ALA A 23 8.52 -13.02 27.07
CA ALA A 23 8.96 -13.86 25.97
C ALA A 23 10.18 -14.71 26.38
N LYS A 24 10.08 -16.02 26.17
CA LYS A 24 11.13 -17.01 26.41
C LYS A 24 11.73 -17.53 25.14
N SER A 25 10.87 -17.86 24.17
CA SER A 25 11.27 -18.42 22.89
C SER A 25 10.20 -18.22 21.84
N ILE A 26 10.53 -18.44 20.59
CA ILE A 26 9.62 -18.46 19.46
C ILE A 26 9.72 -19.81 18.74
N LYS A 27 8.58 -20.43 18.48
CA LYS A 27 8.48 -21.67 17.70
C LYS A 27 8.25 -21.36 16.23
N PHE A 28 8.94 -22.09 15.38
CA PHE A 28 8.83 -21.99 13.94
C PHE A 28 8.55 -23.35 13.32
N SER A 29 7.75 -23.40 12.26
CA SER A 29 7.77 -24.50 11.32
C SER A 29 8.85 -24.27 10.28
N ILE A 30 9.62 -25.32 9.99
CA ILE A 30 10.59 -25.33 8.90
C ILE A 30 9.86 -25.75 7.63
N LYS A 31 9.98 -24.96 6.56
CA LYS A 31 9.33 -25.23 5.29
C LYS A 31 10.36 -25.31 4.16
N GLU A 32 10.18 -26.27 3.28
CA GLU A 32 10.93 -26.37 2.03
C GLU A 32 9.99 -26.39 0.83
N LEU A 33 10.49 -25.94 -0.31
CA LEU A 33 9.80 -26.05 -1.59
C LEU A 33 9.91 -27.48 -2.12
N ASP A 34 8.78 -28.10 -2.46
CA ASP A 34 8.77 -29.35 -3.17
C ASP A 34 9.06 -29.17 -4.68
N GLU A 35 9.14 -30.29 -5.42
CA GLU A 35 9.39 -30.27 -6.87
C GLU A 35 8.26 -29.57 -7.68
N GLU A 36 7.10 -29.44 -7.09
CA GLU A 36 5.92 -28.75 -7.70
C GLU A 36 5.88 -27.25 -7.34
N GLY A 37 6.84 -26.74 -6.54
CA GLY A 37 6.90 -25.35 -6.10
C GLY A 37 5.96 -25.02 -4.94
N SER A 38 5.44 -26.00 -4.23
CA SER A 38 4.60 -25.83 -3.04
C SER A 38 5.42 -25.91 -1.76
N TRP A 39 5.10 -25.06 -0.78
CA TRP A 39 5.77 -25.05 0.50
C TRP A 39 5.28 -26.18 1.41
N GLN A 40 6.14 -27.12 1.75
CA GLN A 40 5.85 -28.24 2.64
C GLN A 40 6.52 -28.05 3.99
N LYS A 41 5.78 -28.35 5.07
CA LYS A 41 6.33 -28.35 6.43
C LYS A 41 7.14 -29.63 6.62
N ILE A 42 8.46 -29.49 6.85
CA ILE A 42 9.38 -30.60 7.03
C ILE A 42 9.84 -30.79 8.48
N GLY A 43 9.58 -29.82 9.36
CA GLY A 43 9.97 -29.89 10.76
C GLY A 43 9.56 -28.68 11.56
N GLU A 44 10.02 -28.66 12.82
CA GLU A 44 9.83 -27.55 13.75
C GLU A 44 11.18 -27.22 14.43
N THR A 45 11.34 -25.98 14.82
CA THR A 45 12.46 -25.51 15.62
C THR A 45 12.01 -24.46 16.61
N GLU A 46 12.75 -24.30 17.70
CA GLU A 46 12.49 -23.30 18.73
C GLU A 46 13.76 -22.48 18.95
N LEU A 47 13.63 -21.17 18.87
CA LEU A 47 14.74 -20.24 19.09
C LEU A 47 14.49 -19.43 20.35
N PRO A 48 15.47 -19.30 21.26
CA PRO A 48 15.34 -18.46 22.45
C PRO A 48 15.18 -17.00 22.04
N ALA A 49 14.22 -16.29 22.63
CA ALA A 49 13.95 -14.90 22.34
C ALA A 49 13.46 -14.18 23.59
N ARG A 50 14.07 -13.03 23.91
CA ARG A 50 13.62 -12.13 24.97
C ARG A 50 12.78 -10.97 24.43
N ALA A 51 12.89 -10.69 23.13
CA ALA A 51 12.08 -9.75 22.40
C ALA A 51 11.84 -10.28 20.98
N VAL A 52 10.67 -10.04 20.45
CA VAL A 52 10.28 -10.40 19.08
C VAL A 52 9.83 -9.15 18.36
N LEU A 53 10.56 -8.79 17.29
CA LEU A 53 10.22 -7.64 16.46
C LEU A 53 9.63 -8.15 15.13
N VAL A 54 8.35 -7.88 14.92
CA VAL A 54 7.64 -8.30 13.71
C VAL A 54 7.85 -7.25 12.62
N ALA A 55 8.53 -7.66 11.54
CA ALA A 55 8.77 -6.83 10.35
C ALA A 55 8.38 -7.59 9.07
N ALA A 56 7.24 -8.28 9.10
CA ALA A 56 6.78 -9.23 8.07
C ALA A 56 6.08 -8.55 6.87
N GLY A 57 6.58 -7.42 6.44
CA GLY A 57 6.04 -6.62 5.35
C GLY A 57 4.95 -5.65 5.78
N THR A 58 4.44 -4.88 4.81
CA THR A 58 3.41 -3.87 5.02
C THR A 58 2.07 -4.33 4.46
N GLN A 59 0.99 -3.86 5.07
CA GLN A 59 -0.37 -3.99 4.55
C GLN A 59 -0.83 -2.62 4.03
N PRO A 60 -1.58 -2.55 2.91
CA PRO A 60 -2.15 -1.29 2.47
C PRO A 60 -3.12 -0.77 3.54
N ASN A 61 -2.97 0.52 3.91
CA ASN A 61 -3.89 1.15 4.85
C ASN A 61 -5.21 1.49 4.14
N THR A 62 -6.21 0.66 4.34
CA THR A 62 -7.55 0.78 3.72
C THR A 62 -8.64 1.21 4.71
N VAL A 63 -8.26 1.86 5.82
CA VAL A 63 -9.21 2.32 6.84
C VAL A 63 -10.30 3.22 6.25
N LEU A 64 -9.97 4.08 5.28
CA LEU A 64 -10.94 4.95 4.59
C LEU A 64 -12.11 4.20 3.95
N ALA A 65 -11.92 2.94 3.53
CA ALA A 65 -13.03 2.14 2.98
C ALA A 65 -14.09 1.78 4.04
N ARG A 66 -13.76 1.84 5.32
CA ARG A 66 -14.71 1.65 6.43
C ARG A 66 -15.35 2.97 6.87
N GLU A 67 -14.63 4.07 6.74
CA GLU A 67 -15.08 5.40 7.18
C GLU A 67 -15.93 6.09 6.11
N ASP A 68 -15.63 5.89 4.83
CA ASP A 68 -16.37 6.45 3.70
C ASP A 68 -16.62 5.39 2.62
N THR A 69 -17.57 4.51 2.87
CA THR A 69 -17.97 3.42 1.96
C THR A 69 -18.55 3.89 0.64
N LYS A 70 -18.95 5.18 0.55
CA LYS A 70 -19.49 5.78 -0.67
C LYS A 70 -18.39 6.00 -1.71
N ASN A 71 -17.26 6.53 -1.28
CA ASN A 71 -16.16 6.91 -2.17
C ASN A 71 -15.04 5.86 -2.23
N PHE A 72 -14.92 4.99 -1.23
CA PHE A 72 -13.84 4.01 -1.12
C PHE A 72 -14.40 2.60 -1.07
N LYS A 73 -14.14 1.83 -2.10
CA LYS A 73 -14.50 0.40 -2.19
C LYS A 73 -13.23 -0.44 -2.18
N LEU A 74 -13.33 -1.67 -1.70
CA LEU A 74 -12.22 -2.63 -1.71
C LEU A 74 -12.42 -3.68 -2.79
N HIS A 75 -11.30 -4.10 -3.36
CA HIS A 75 -11.16 -5.32 -4.13
C HIS A 75 -10.03 -6.16 -3.50
N GLY A 76 -10.42 -7.22 -2.78
CA GLY A 76 -9.49 -7.96 -1.91
C GLY A 76 -8.95 -7.08 -0.78
N ARG A 77 -7.63 -6.99 -0.67
CA ARG A 77 -6.93 -6.17 0.34
C ARG A 77 -6.59 -4.75 -0.10
N TYR A 78 -6.86 -4.40 -1.34
CA TYR A 78 -6.58 -3.08 -1.92
C TYR A 78 -7.85 -2.30 -2.18
N PHE A 79 -7.71 -1.01 -2.42
CA PHE A 79 -8.81 -0.22 -2.94
C PHE A 79 -9.17 -0.68 -4.36
N ALA A 80 -10.47 -0.69 -4.68
CA ALA A 80 -10.95 -0.87 -6.03
C ALA A 80 -10.57 0.34 -6.90
N SER A 81 -10.36 0.09 -8.19
CA SER A 81 -10.03 1.11 -9.16
C SER A 81 -11.20 1.38 -10.11
N CYS A 82 -11.25 2.57 -10.67
CA CYS A 82 -12.16 2.92 -11.77
C CYS A 82 -11.39 3.54 -12.94
N ASP A 83 -12.01 3.54 -14.09
CA ASP A 83 -11.55 4.28 -15.27
C ASP A 83 -11.95 5.77 -15.23
N GLU A 84 -11.66 6.48 -16.30
CA GLU A 84 -11.99 7.90 -16.46
C GLU A 84 -13.48 8.19 -16.69
N SER A 85 -14.31 7.16 -16.86
CA SER A 85 -15.79 7.24 -16.88
C SER A 85 -16.38 6.97 -15.49
N GLY A 86 -15.59 6.39 -14.59
CA GLY A 86 -15.99 5.96 -13.26
C GLY A 86 -16.41 4.48 -13.21
N ASP A 87 -16.23 3.74 -14.30
CA ASP A 87 -16.54 2.32 -14.35
C ASP A 87 -15.45 1.48 -13.67
N PRO A 88 -15.81 0.42 -12.95
CA PRO A 88 -14.84 -0.44 -12.27
C PRO A 88 -13.83 -1.07 -13.23
N VAL A 89 -12.57 -1.04 -12.87
CA VAL A 89 -11.48 -1.68 -13.61
C VAL A 89 -10.57 -2.46 -12.67
N GLU A 90 -9.87 -3.46 -13.19
CA GLU A 90 -8.97 -4.29 -12.40
C GLU A 90 -7.51 -3.99 -12.77
N PRO A 91 -6.71 -3.42 -11.84
CA PRO A 91 -5.30 -3.17 -12.07
C PRO A 91 -4.49 -4.46 -12.09
N ALA A 92 -3.43 -4.50 -12.91
CA ALA A 92 -2.47 -5.59 -12.90
C ALA A 92 -1.71 -5.64 -11.56
N TYR A 93 -1.68 -6.81 -10.91
CA TYR A 93 -0.97 -6.99 -9.65
C TYR A 93 0.54 -7.10 -9.85
N GLY A 94 1.31 -6.40 -9.03
CA GLY A 94 2.77 -6.53 -8.96
C GLY A 94 3.53 -6.06 -10.21
N ASN A 95 2.87 -5.46 -11.17
CA ASN A 95 3.48 -4.95 -12.40
C ASN A 95 3.80 -3.46 -12.29
N PRO A 96 5.06 -3.05 -12.08
CA PRO A 96 5.43 -1.64 -11.90
C PRO A 96 5.41 -0.81 -13.18
N LYS A 97 5.13 -1.44 -14.33
CA LYS A 97 4.99 -0.78 -15.64
C LYS A 97 3.77 -1.34 -16.38
N PRO A 98 2.55 -1.14 -15.85
CA PRO A 98 1.35 -1.58 -16.54
C PRO A 98 1.16 -0.77 -17.83
N GLU A 99 0.61 -1.40 -18.86
CA GLU A 99 0.23 -0.71 -20.11
C GLU A 99 -0.78 0.41 -19.84
N SER A 100 -1.68 0.18 -18.90
CA SER A 100 -2.69 1.14 -18.45
C SER A 100 -2.59 1.32 -16.94
N PRO A 101 -2.00 2.42 -16.45
CA PRO A 101 -1.96 2.71 -15.02
C PRO A 101 -3.33 3.16 -14.54
N MET A 102 -4.01 2.29 -13.80
CA MET A 102 -5.38 2.47 -13.32
C MET A 102 -5.38 3.15 -11.94
N VAL A 103 -4.88 4.39 -11.87
CA VAL A 103 -4.64 5.12 -10.63
C VAL A 103 -5.84 5.91 -10.09
N LEU A 104 -6.99 5.80 -10.72
CA LEU A 104 -8.22 6.41 -10.23
C LEU A 104 -8.95 5.43 -9.31
N LEU A 105 -9.40 5.93 -8.17
CA LEU A 105 -10.04 5.15 -7.13
C LEU A 105 -11.57 5.27 -7.18
N SER A 106 -12.05 6.50 -7.30
CA SER A 106 -13.48 6.75 -7.46
C SER A 106 -13.74 8.08 -8.16
N ARG A 107 -14.92 8.19 -8.75
CA ARG A 107 -15.47 9.41 -9.30
C ARG A 107 -16.58 9.93 -8.40
N CYS A 108 -16.42 11.16 -7.90
CA CYS A 108 -17.44 11.84 -7.10
C CYS A 108 -18.62 12.32 -7.97
N ASN A 109 -19.77 12.57 -7.36
CA ASN A 109 -20.99 13.02 -8.06
C ASN A 109 -20.82 14.37 -8.78
N ASP A 110 -19.89 15.20 -8.32
CA ASP A 110 -19.54 16.49 -8.91
C ASP A 110 -18.49 16.41 -10.04
N GLY A 111 -18.11 15.20 -10.45
CA GLY A 111 -17.14 14.92 -11.50
C GLY A 111 -15.68 14.95 -11.07
N ARG A 112 -15.38 15.23 -9.80
CA ARG A 112 -14.02 15.09 -9.26
C ARG A 112 -13.65 13.64 -9.12
N PHE A 113 -12.35 13.36 -9.20
CA PHE A 113 -11.79 12.04 -8.99
C PHE A 113 -10.92 11.98 -7.75
N ILE A 114 -10.87 10.80 -7.13
CA ILE A 114 -9.88 10.45 -6.13
C ILE A 114 -8.88 9.52 -6.81
N SER A 115 -7.59 9.81 -6.66
CA SER A 115 -6.51 8.98 -7.19
C SER A 115 -5.66 8.40 -6.06
N PHE A 116 -5.01 7.26 -6.30
CA PHE A 116 -4.16 6.58 -5.33
C PHE A 116 -2.86 6.07 -5.96
N PHE A 117 -1.80 6.06 -5.16
CA PHE A 117 -0.44 5.80 -5.59
C PHE A 117 0.32 4.99 -4.53
N GLY A 118 1.51 4.52 -4.86
CA GLY A 118 2.39 3.85 -3.93
C GLY A 118 1.91 2.47 -3.52
N ASP A 119 2.19 2.09 -2.29
CA ASP A 119 1.85 0.77 -1.74
C ASP A 119 0.34 0.52 -1.57
N LEU A 120 -0.47 1.56 -1.66
CA LEU A 120 -1.93 1.44 -1.69
C LEU A 120 -2.44 0.88 -3.02
N HIS A 121 -1.62 0.94 -4.08
CA HIS A 121 -1.99 0.50 -5.42
C HIS A 121 -1.45 -0.89 -5.71
N PRO A 122 -2.29 -1.86 -6.15
CA PRO A 122 -1.89 -3.26 -6.32
C PRO A 122 -0.76 -3.48 -7.34
N SER A 123 -0.66 -2.64 -8.38
CA SER A 123 0.43 -2.74 -9.36
C SER A 123 1.80 -2.33 -8.79
N TYR A 124 1.82 -1.44 -7.80
CA TYR A 124 3.04 -0.78 -7.33
C TYR A 124 3.44 -1.13 -5.91
N SER A 125 2.66 -1.96 -5.23
CA SER A 125 2.95 -2.41 -3.87
C SER A 125 4.20 -3.31 -3.79
N GLY A 126 4.83 -3.34 -2.63
CA GLY A 126 5.87 -4.29 -2.26
C GLY A 126 7.28 -3.72 -2.12
N ASN A 127 7.62 -2.58 -2.69
CA ASN A 127 8.86 -1.86 -2.41
C ASN A 127 8.82 -0.39 -2.84
N VAL A 128 9.75 0.41 -2.30
CA VAL A 128 9.84 1.86 -2.52
C VAL A 128 9.99 2.22 -4.00
N VAL A 129 10.78 1.46 -4.75
CA VAL A 129 11.02 1.75 -6.19
C VAL A 129 9.72 1.61 -6.99
N LYS A 130 8.94 0.57 -6.73
CA LYS A 130 7.61 0.39 -7.33
C LYS A 130 6.67 1.51 -6.91
N ALA A 131 6.65 1.85 -5.62
CA ALA A 131 5.82 2.94 -5.10
C ALA A 131 6.13 4.27 -5.78
N MET A 132 7.41 4.62 -5.96
CA MET A 132 7.84 5.82 -6.69
C MET A 132 7.47 5.76 -8.18
N SER A 133 7.53 4.58 -8.79
CA SER A 133 7.10 4.37 -10.19
C SER A 133 5.65 4.73 -10.41
N SER A 134 4.79 4.55 -9.41
CA SER A 134 3.35 4.86 -9.50
C SER A 134 3.09 6.33 -9.85
N ALA A 135 3.83 7.25 -9.26
CA ALA A 135 3.71 8.67 -9.57
C ALA A 135 4.08 8.97 -11.02
N LYS A 136 5.22 8.40 -11.49
CA LYS A 136 5.69 8.57 -12.87
C LYS A 136 4.74 7.97 -13.90
N GLN A 137 4.15 6.82 -13.62
CA GLN A 137 3.23 6.14 -14.53
C GLN A 137 1.82 6.74 -14.50
N GLY A 138 1.37 7.20 -13.33
CA GLY A 138 0.00 7.64 -13.10
C GLY A 138 -0.27 9.12 -13.35
N TYR A 139 0.76 10.01 -13.29
CA TYR A 139 0.51 11.44 -13.50
C TYR A 139 -0.14 11.78 -14.85
N PRO A 140 0.14 11.07 -15.98
CA PRO A 140 -0.53 11.37 -17.24
C PRO A 140 -2.05 11.15 -17.18
N VAL A 141 -2.52 10.17 -16.40
CA VAL A 141 -3.95 9.93 -16.18
C VAL A 141 -4.58 11.11 -15.45
N VAL A 142 -3.94 11.55 -14.37
CA VAL A 142 -4.41 12.73 -13.60
C VAL A 142 -4.40 13.98 -14.48
N SER A 143 -3.35 14.19 -15.26
CA SER A 143 -3.26 15.34 -16.17
C SER A 143 -4.37 15.34 -17.22
N ARG A 144 -4.72 14.18 -17.81
CA ARG A 144 -5.85 14.07 -18.75
C ARG A 144 -7.18 14.38 -18.08
N VAL A 145 -7.41 13.91 -16.87
CA VAL A 145 -8.62 14.22 -16.11
C VAL A 145 -8.73 15.72 -15.84
N LEU A 146 -7.64 16.33 -15.36
CA LEU A 146 -7.58 17.77 -15.08
C LEU A 146 -7.74 18.63 -16.32
N SER A 147 -7.21 18.19 -17.47
CA SER A 147 -7.34 18.96 -18.74
C SER A 147 -8.77 19.09 -19.26
N ARG A 148 -9.71 18.32 -18.72
CA ARG A 148 -11.15 18.45 -19.03
C ARG A 148 -11.81 19.61 -18.30
N GLN A 149 -11.16 20.18 -17.30
CA GLN A 149 -11.65 21.35 -16.57
C GLN A 149 -11.31 22.63 -17.35
N SER A 150 -12.20 23.60 -17.28
CA SER A 150 -11.89 24.93 -17.80
C SER A 150 -10.69 25.53 -17.06
N PRO A 151 -9.75 26.17 -17.77
CA PRO A 151 -8.63 26.84 -17.11
C PRO A 151 -9.13 27.85 -16.07
N ILE A 152 -8.57 27.80 -14.87
CA ILE A 152 -8.83 28.81 -13.84
C ILE A 152 -8.19 30.13 -14.28
N SER A 153 -8.90 31.27 -14.15
CA SER A 153 -8.35 32.57 -14.50
C SER A 153 -7.14 32.91 -13.63
N ILE A 154 -6.25 33.79 -14.13
CA ILE A 154 -5.07 34.24 -13.37
C ILE A 154 -5.48 34.92 -12.05
N GLU A 155 -6.59 35.64 -12.05
CA GLU A 155 -7.11 36.31 -10.84
C GLU A 155 -7.63 35.28 -9.82
N GLU A 156 -8.35 34.26 -10.27
CA GLU A 156 -8.80 33.15 -9.42
C GLU A 156 -7.61 32.33 -8.89
N ASN A 157 -6.56 32.11 -9.70
CA ASN A 157 -5.31 31.49 -9.26
C ASN A 157 -4.65 32.28 -8.15
N SER A 158 -4.55 33.60 -8.27
CA SER A 158 -3.97 34.48 -7.24
C SER A 158 -4.72 34.35 -5.90
N GLN A 159 -6.05 34.36 -5.94
CA GLN A 159 -6.89 34.18 -4.76
C GLN A 159 -6.74 32.77 -4.17
N PHE A 160 -6.67 31.74 -5.01
CA PHE A 160 -6.44 30.37 -4.59
C PHE A 160 -5.10 30.20 -3.84
N PHE A 161 -4.00 30.68 -4.41
CA PHE A 161 -2.69 30.60 -3.76
C PHE A 161 -2.60 31.47 -2.49
N SER A 162 -3.25 32.63 -2.48
CA SER A 162 -3.37 33.47 -1.29
C SER A 162 -4.13 32.73 -0.16
N GLY A 163 -5.23 32.04 -0.51
CA GLY A 163 -6.00 31.23 0.43
C GLY A 163 -5.20 30.04 0.99
N ILE A 164 -4.43 29.35 0.16
CA ILE A 164 -3.54 28.28 0.59
C ILE A 164 -2.46 28.83 1.54
N ASN A 165 -1.78 29.90 1.15
CA ASN A 165 -0.73 30.50 1.96
C ASN A 165 -1.24 30.98 3.33
N ALA A 166 -2.45 31.53 3.38
CA ALA A 166 -3.07 31.95 4.64
C ALA A 166 -3.36 30.77 5.59
N ARG A 167 -3.70 29.59 5.03
CA ARG A 167 -4.00 28.38 5.83
C ARG A 167 -2.75 27.58 6.23
N LEU A 168 -1.73 27.57 5.38
CA LEU A 168 -0.51 26.80 5.60
C LEU A 168 0.60 27.63 6.27
N ARG A 169 0.37 28.92 6.52
CA ARG A 169 1.34 29.77 7.18
C ARG A 169 1.52 29.28 8.62
N PRO A 170 2.73 28.84 9.02
CA PRO A 170 2.96 28.43 10.38
C PRO A 170 2.71 29.63 11.31
N THR A 171 1.85 29.43 12.28
CA THR A 171 1.73 30.35 13.43
C THR A 171 2.97 30.14 14.30
N VAL A 172 3.87 31.09 14.29
CA VAL A 172 5.02 31.16 15.23
C VAL A 172 4.54 31.78 16.53
#